data_345026bce4775cdd7c8a7a4e37fe668c
#
_entry.id   345026bce4775cdd7c8a7a4e37fe668c
#
_cell.length_a   1.000
_cell.length_b   1.000
_cell.length_c   1.000
_cell.angle_alpha   90.00
_cell.angle_beta   90.00
_cell.angle_gamma   90.00
#
_symmetry.space_group_name_H-M   'P 1'
#
loop_
_entity.id
_entity.type
_entity.pdbx_description
1 polymer ?
#
loop_
_entity_poly.entity_id
_entity_poly.type
_entity_poly.pdbx_seq_one_letter_code
_entity_poly.pdbx_strand_id
1 'polypeptide(L)'
;MSKELLTMSAQALKAAYQTGALSPVEVCNTLLDHVERHDEALNAWCLIDRDTTLQWAREAEQRYQNGNANGLLDGVPVAVKDVFLTPMWPTLKGSKTIDPASTLEKRSPAVAALERHGYVPLGKTTTPEFGWKGIT
;
A
#
# COMPACT_ATOMS: atom_id res chain seq x y z
N MET A 1 -3.77 10.65 19.07
CA MET A 1 -4.36 9.67 18.14
C MET A 1 -3.63 9.57 16.81
N SER A 2 -3.53 10.61 15.97
CA SER A 2 -2.88 10.48 14.65
C SER A 2 -1.38 10.15 14.67
N LYS A 3 -0.60 10.70 15.61
CA LYS A 3 0.86 10.49 15.67
C LYS A 3 1.24 9.07 16.16
N GLU A 4 0.48 8.50 17.06
CA GLU A 4 0.68 7.12 17.53
C GLU A 4 0.39 6.11 16.42
N LEU A 5 -0.67 6.32 15.64
CA LEU A 5 -1.06 5.45 14.53
C LEU A 5 0.03 5.36 13.46
N LEU A 6 0.69 6.49 13.14
CA LEU A 6 1.77 6.54 12.15
C LEU A 6 3.02 5.73 12.53
N THR A 7 3.16 5.36 13.79
CA THR A 7 4.32 4.62 14.33
C THR A 7 3.99 3.20 14.74
N MET A 8 2.76 2.76 14.56
CA MET A 8 2.35 1.40 14.92
C MET A 8 3.02 0.35 14.01
N SER A 9 3.45 -0.75 14.61
CA SER A 9 3.94 -1.90 13.85
C SER A 9 2.78 -2.63 13.17
N ALA A 10 3.09 -3.40 12.12
CA ALA A 10 2.10 -4.25 11.46
C ALA A 10 1.39 -5.22 12.42
N GLN A 11 2.12 -5.75 13.40
CA GLN A 11 1.55 -6.62 14.43
C GLN A 11 0.57 -5.87 15.34
N ALA A 12 0.92 -4.65 15.74
CA ALA A 12 0.04 -3.81 16.57
C ALA A 12 -1.24 -3.41 15.81
N LEU A 13 -1.13 -3.05 14.53
CA LEU A 13 -2.29 -2.78 13.67
C LEU A 13 -3.22 -3.99 13.60
N LYS A 14 -2.68 -5.17 13.31
CA LYS A 14 -3.50 -6.40 13.25
C LYS A 14 -4.21 -6.71 14.57
N ALA A 15 -3.51 -6.57 15.70
CA ALA A 15 -4.10 -6.80 17.02
C ALA A 15 -5.26 -5.79 17.27
N ALA A 16 -5.09 -4.53 16.87
CA ALA A 16 -6.13 -3.52 16.99
C ALA A 16 -7.33 -3.82 16.06
N TYR A 17 -7.10 -4.32 14.84
CA TYR A 17 -8.18 -4.74 13.93
C TYR A 17 -8.96 -5.94 14.49
N GLN A 18 -8.27 -6.93 15.07
CA GLN A 18 -8.91 -8.10 15.68
C GLN A 18 -9.84 -7.75 16.84
N THR A 19 -9.50 -6.71 17.60
CA THR A 19 -10.33 -6.25 18.74
C THR A 19 -11.37 -5.20 18.33
N GLY A 20 -11.34 -4.72 17.08
CA GLY A 20 -12.18 -3.61 16.63
C GLY A 20 -11.78 -2.25 17.20
N ALA A 21 -10.61 -2.13 17.83
CA ALA A 21 -10.09 -0.86 18.37
C ALA A 21 -9.68 0.13 17.26
N LEU A 22 -9.31 -0.38 16.09
CA LEU A 22 -9.05 0.38 14.85
C LEU A 22 -9.67 -0.35 13.66
N SER A 23 -9.91 0.40 12.60
CA SER A 23 -10.35 -0.12 11.31
C SER A 23 -9.22 0.02 10.27
N PRO A 24 -9.03 -0.95 9.34
CA PRO A 24 -8.16 -0.77 8.18
C PRO A 24 -8.48 0.49 7.37
N VAL A 25 -9.75 0.85 7.28
CA VAL A 25 -10.21 2.06 6.56
C VAL A 25 -9.75 3.33 7.28
N GLU A 26 -9.90 3.40 8.61
CA GLU A 26 -9.43 4.52 9.42
C GLU A 26 -7.91 4.72 9.31
N VAL A 27 -7.16 3.62 9.40
CA VAL A 27 -5.69 3.63 9.28
C VAL A 27 -5.26 4.11 7.90
N CYS A 28 -5.84 3.58 6.82
CA CYS A 28 -5.50 3.99 5.45
C CYS A 28 -5.86 5.45 5.19
N ASN A 29 -7.00 5.94 5.63
CA ASN A 29 -7.34 7.37 5.52
C ASN A 29 -6.31 8.25 6.23
N THR A 30 -5.96 7.91 7.47
CA THR A 30 -4.97 8.69 8.24
C THR A 30 -3.61 8.73 7.56
N LEU A 31 -3.16 7.59 6.99
CA LEU A 31 -1.89 7.51 6.26
C LEU A 31 -1.93 8.30 4.96
N LEU A 32 -3.01 8.17 4.17
CA LEU A 32 -3.17 8.91 2.92
C LEU A 32 -3.21 10.43 3.17
N ASP A 33 -3.94 10.88 4.18
CA ASP A 33 -3.96 12.30 4.57
C ASP A 33 -2.58 12.80 5.05
N HIS A 34 -1.79 11.93 5.67
CA HIS A 34 -0.43 12.26 6.06
C HIS A 34 0.49 12.37 4.83
N VAL A 35 0.39 11.44 3.88
CA VAL A 35 1.13 11.47 2.63
C VAL A 35 0.81 12.73 1.84
N GLU A 36 -0.48 13.03 1.62
CA GLU A 36 -0.91 14.22 0.86
C GLU A 36 -0.37 15.53 1.44
N ARG A 37 -0.22 15.63 2.77
CA ARG A 37 0.31 16.83 3.42
C ARG A 37 1.82 17.00 3.33
N HIS A 38 2.56 15.90 3.12
CA HIS A 38 4.03 15.93 3.23
C HIS A 38 4.76 15.58 1.93
N ASP A 39 4.10 14.93 0.97
CA ASP A 39 4.77 14.42 -0.22
C ASP A 39 5.22 15.51 -1.19
N GLU A 40 4.58 16.67 -1.20
CA GLU A 40 5.05 17.83 -1.98
C GLU A 40 6.51 18.21 -1.67
N ALA A 41 6.92 18.06 -0.41
CA ALA A 41 8.29 18.35 0.01
C ALA A 41 9.24 17.16 -0.17
N LEU A 42 8.73 15.93 -0.18
CA LEU A 42 9.54 14.71 -0.16
C LEU A 42 9.66 14.05 -1.55
N ASN A 43 8.62 14.19 -2.39
CA ASN A 43 8.49 13.50 -3.68
C ASN A 43 8.74 11.99 -3.58
N ALA A 44 8.25 11.37 -2.51
CA ALA A 44 8.46 9.96 -2.24
C ALA A 44 7.48 9.04 -3.00
N TRP A 45 6.36 9.58 -3.48
CA TRP A 45 5.31 8.83 -4.16
C TRP A 45 5.21 9.23 -5.63
N CYS A 46 5.15 8.26 -6.52
CA CYS A 46 4.89 8.46 -7.94
C CYS A 46 3.44 8.12 -8.35
N LEU A 47 2.72 7.40 -7.49
CA LEU A 47 1.30 7.10 -7.68
C LEU A 47 0.61 6.90 -6.32
N ILE A 48 -0.48 7.62 -6.13
CA ILE A 48 -1.43 7.43 -5.03
C ILE A 48 -2.82 7.30 -5.65
N ASP A 49 -3.53 6.24 -5.27
CA ASP A 49 -4.90 5.98 -5.70
C ASP A 49 -5.75 5.69 -4.46
N ARG A 50 -6.30 6.76 -3.89
CA ARG A 50 -7.10 6.72 -2.66
C ARG A 50 -8.28 5.77 -2.79
N ASP A 51 -8.96 5.78 -3.93
CA ASP A 51 -10.18 4.98 -4.12
C ASP A 51 -9.87 3.49 -4.11
N THR A 52 -8.85 3.05 -4.86
CA THR A 52 -8.38 1.66 -4.85
C THR A 52 -7.89 1.25 -3.47
N THR A 53 -7.08 2.07 -2.80
CA THR A 53 -6.60 1.79 -1.44
C THR A 53 -7.76 1.59 -0.46
N LEU A 54 -8.74 2.49 -0.46
CA LEU A 54 -9.88 2.42 0.45
C LEU A 54 -10.83 1.26 0.11
N GLN A 55 -10.92 0.86 -1.16
CA GLN A 55 -11.66 -0.35 -1.51
C GLN A 55 -11.03 -1.58 -0.84
N TRP A 56 -9.72 -1.78 -0.99
CA TRP A 56 -9.01 -2.90 -0.34
C TRP A 56 -9.09 -2.84 1.19
N ALA A 57 -9.03 -1.65 1.76
CA ALA A 57 -9.19 -1.46 3.21
C ALA A 57 -10.59 -1.87 3.69
N ARG A 58 -11.66 -1.51 2.96
CA ARG A 58 -13.04 -1.94 3.28
C ARG A 58 -13.22 -3.46 3.17
N GLU A 59 -12.62 -4.08 2.16
CA GLU A 59 -12.64 -5.54 2.02
C GLU A 59 -11.94 -6.23 3.20
N ALA A 60 -10.80 -5.68 3.66
CA ALA A 60 -10.12 -6.18 4.86
C ALA A 60 -10.97 -5.98 6.13
N GLU A 61 -11.56 -4.80 6.30
CA GLU A 61 -12.46 -4.51 7.43
C GLU A 61 -13.62 -5.52 7.50
N GLN A 62 -14.26 -5.81 6.37
CA GLN A 62 -15.32 -6.81 6.29
C GLN A 62 -14.83 -8.21 6.69
N ARG A 63 -13.59 -8.59 6.31
CA ARG A 63 -13.02 -9.87 6.74
C ARG A 63 -12.85 -9.94 8.26
N TYR A 64 -12.38 -8.87 8.90
CA TYR A 64 -12.28 -8.80 10.36
C TYR A 64 -13.66 -8.86 11.03
N GLN A 65 -14.65 -8.11 10.55
CA GLN A 65 -16.03 -8.12 11.07
C GLN A 65 -16.68 -9.51 10.99
N ASN A 66 -16.38 -10.26 9.94
CA ASN A 66 -16.91 -11.62 9.72
C ASN A 66 -16.07 -12.74 10.36
N GLY A 67 -14.99 -12.42 11.08
CA GLY A 67 -14.08 -13.41 11.66
C GLY A 67 -13.25 -14.19 10.63
N ASN A 68 -13.14 -13.70 9.41
CA ASN A 68 -12.46 -14.34 8.27
C ASN A 68 -11.15 -13.62 7.89
N ALA A 69 -10.48 -13.00 8.87
CA ALA A 69 -9.20 -12.35 8.63
C ALA A 69 -8.19 -13.32 7.98
N ASN A 70 -7.53 -12.87 6.92
CA ASN A 70 -6.72 -13.70 6.04
C ASN A 70 -5.25 -13.30 6.07
N GLY A 71 -4.39 -14.27 6.42
CA GLY A 71 -2.95 -14.12 6.30
C GLY A 71 -2.29 -13.20 7.34
N LEU A 72 -0.98 -13.00 7.14
CA LEU A 72 -0.12 -12.30 8.11
C LEU A 72 -0.22 -10.77 8.01
N LEU A 73 -0.66 -10.24 6.88
CA LEU A 73 -0.69 -8.80 6.58
C LEU A 73 -2.10 -8.27 6.31
N ASP A 74 -3.14 -9.03 6.68
CA ASP A 74 -4.51 -8.65 6.38
C ASP A 74 -4.84 -7.26 6.94
N GLY A 75 -5.27 -6.36 6.05
CA GLY A 75 -5.56 -4.96 6.38
C GLY A 75 -4.32 -4.07 6.61
N VAL A 76 -3.10 -4.62 6.58
CA VAL A 76 -1.87 -3.84 6.81
C VAL A 76 -1.54 -3.02 5.56
N PRO A 77 -1.42 -1.69 5.68
CA PRO A 77 -1.06 -0.82 4.56
C PRO A 77 0.41 -1.00 4.18
N VAL A 78 0.68 -1.12 2.88
CA VAL A 78 2.02 -1.31 2.32
C VAL A 78 2.25 -0.38 1.13
N ALA A 79 3.34 0.38 1.17
CA ALA A 79 3.87 1.12 0.03
C ALA A 79 4.68 0.19 -0.89
N VAL A 80 4.43 0.22 -2.19
CA VAL A 80 5.12 -0.64 -3.16
C VAL A 80 6.05 0.19 -4.02
N LYS A 81 7.35 -0.13 -3.98
CA LYS A 81 8.33 0.57 -4.83
C LYS A 81 8.03 0.36 -6.30
N ASP A 82 8.17 1.40 -7.13
CA ASP A 82 7.82 1.38 -8.56
C ASP A 82 8.81 0.59 -9.46
N VAL A 83 9.42 -0.45 -8.91
CA VAL A 83 10.12 -1.51 -9.63
C VAL A 83 9.36 -2.84 -9.61
N PHE A 84 8.43 -2.99 -8.65
CA PHE A 84 7.61 -4.19 -8.52
C PHE A 84 6.29 -4.03 -9.30
N LEU A 85 6.02 -4.98 -10.17
CA LEU A 85 4.77 -5.04 -10.94
C LEU A 85 3.58 -5.25 -10.01
N THR A 86 2.58 -4.39 -10.15
CA THR A 86 1.28 -4.46 -9.47
C THR A 86 0.17 -4.57 -10.51
N PRO A 87 -0.81 -5.44 -10.36
CA PRO A 87 -1.81 -5.66 -11.42
C PRO A 87 -2.78 -4.49 -11.61
N MET A 88 -3.02 -3.71 -10.54
CA MET A 88 -3.97 -2.59 -10.55
C MET A 88 -3.37 -1.26 -11.04
N TRP A 89 -2.05 -1.12 -11.03
CA TRP A 89 -1.36 0.14 -11.38
C TRP A 89 -0.20 -0.10 -12.33
N PRO A 90 0.08 0.84 -13.25
CA PRO A 90 1.25 0.73 -14.09
C PRO A 90 2.54 0.79 -13.27
N THR A 91 3.59 0.14 -13.77
CA THR A 91 4.93 0.14 -13.18
C THR A 91 5.92 0.70 -14.17
N LEU A 92 6.32 1.96 -13.98
CA LEU A 92 7.15 2.70 -14.92
C LEU A 92 8.64 2.59 -14.62
N LYS A 93 9.01 2.07 -13.46
CA LYS A 93 10.40 1.90 -13.00
C LYS A 93 11.24 3.19 -13.07
N GLY A 94 10.59 4.34 -12.85
CA GLY A 94 11.25 5.65 -12.96
C GLY A 94 11.70 6.01 -14.37
N SER A 95 11.20 5.34 -15.43
CA SER A 95 11.62 5.53 -16.82
C SER A 95 10.48 6.00 -17.71
N LYS A 96 10.76 6.98 -18.56
CA LYS A 96 9.83 7.45 -19.61
C LYS A 96 9.78 6.53 -20.83
N THR A 97 10.61 5.48 -20.88
CA THR A 97 10.67 4.53 -22.00
C THR A 97 9.69 3.37 -21.85
N ILE A 98 9.08 3.22 -20.67
CA ILE A 98 8.13 2.14 -20.40
C ILE A 98 6.73 2.58 -20.82
N ASP A 99 6.09 1.78 -21.68
CA ASP A 99 4.65 1.90 -21.95
C ASP A 99 3.85 1.45 -20.72
N PRO A 100 3.05 2.34 -20.11
CA PRO A 100 2.23 2.00 -18.94
C PRO A 100 1.34 0.77 -19.17
N ALA A 101 0.72 0.65 -20.34
CA ALA A 101 -0.18 -0.44 -20.68
C ALA A 101 0.54 -1.81 -20.69
N SER A 102 1.83 -1.84 -21.01
CA SER A 102 2.62 -3.07 -21.08
C SER A 102 2.85 -3.72 -19.71
N THR A 103 2.62 -3.00 -18.62
CA THR A 103 2.90 -3.46 -17.24
C THR A 103 1.65 -3.83 -16.46
N LEU A 104 0.46 -3.43 -16.93
CA LEU A 104 -0.82 -3.75 -16.30
C LEU A 104 -1.08 -5.26 -16.27
N GLU A 105 -1.92 -5.69 -15.34
CA GLU A 105 -2.30 -7.10 -15.10
C GLU A 105 -1.14 -8.05 -14.74
N LYS A 106 0.09 -7.55 -14.73
CA LYS A 106 1.28 -8.30 -14.32
C LYS A 106 1.57 -8.08 -12.85
N ARG A 107 2.17 -9.07 -12.21
CA ARG A 107 2.57 -8.97 -10.80
C ARG A 107 3.94 -9.60 -10.55
N SER A 108 4.72 -8.95 -9.71
CA SER A 108 5.95 -9.51 -9.19
C SER A 108 5.66 -10.61 -8.15
N PRO A 109 6.50 -11.64 -8.00
CA PRO A 109 6.31 -12.68 -6.98
C PRO A 109 6.15 -12.13 -5.56
N ALA A 110 6.87 -11.06 -5.22
CA ALA A 110 6.74 -10.38 -3.92
C ALA A 110 5.33 -9.78 -3.74
N VAL A 111 4.79 -9.11 -4.76
CA VAL A 111 3.43 -8.55 -4.73
C VAL A 111 2.39 -9.67 -4.62
N ALA A 112 2.55 -10.76 -5.36
CA ALA A 112 1.68 -11.92 -5.24
C ALA A 112 1.71 -12.54 -3.82
N ALA A 113 2.85 -12.49 -3.14
CA ALA A 113 2.94 -12.93 -1.74
C ALA A 113 2.19 -11.96 -0.81
N LEU A 114 2.33 -10.65 -0.98
CA LEU A 114 1.58 -9.65 -0.21
C LEU A 114 0.06 -9.81 -0.40
N GLU A 115 -0.40 -10.01 -1.65
CA GLU A 115 -1.82 -10.24 -1.96
C GLU A 115 -2.38 -11.47 -1.23
N ARG A 116 -1.64 -12.60 -1.24
CA ARG A 116 -2.06 -13.80 -0.50
C ARG A 116 -2.19 -13.59 1.00
N HIS A 117 -1.46 -12.60 1.53
CA HIS A 117 -1.50 -12.25 2.95
C HIS A 117 -2.43 -11.08 3.28
N GLY A 118 -3.20 -10.58 2.31
CA GLY A 118 -4.27 -9.60 2.52
C GLY A 118 -3.81 -8.17 2.76
N TYR A 119 -2.60 -7.78 2.30
CA TYR A 119 -2.12 -6.40 2.45
C TYR A 119 -3.07 -5.38 1.81
N VAL A 120 -2.99 -4.13 2.23
CA VAL A 120 -3.66 -3.02 1.56
C VAL A 120 -2.62 -2.17 0.81
N PRO A 121 -2.71 -2.06 -0.53
CA PRO A 121 -1.78 -1.24 -1.30
C PRO A 121 -2.06 0.25 -1.05
N LEU A 122 -1.06 1.02 -0.58
CA LEU A 122 -1.17 2.47 -0.40
C LEU A 122 -0.87 3.27 -1.67
N GLY A 123 -0.06 2.73 -2.56
CA GLY A 123 0.42 3.39 -3.76
C GLY A 123 1.82 2.92 -4.15
N LYS A 124 2.40 3.64 -5.12
CA LYS A 124 3.76 3.35 -5.65
C LYS A 124 4.73 4.44 -5.20
N THR A 125 5.86 4.01 -4.64
CA THR A 125 6.93 4.95 -4.27
C THR A 125 7.93 5.12 -5.40
N THR A 126 8.58 6.28 -5.43
CA THR A 126 9.58 6.64 -6.43
C THR A 126 10.77 5.67 -6.43
N THR A 127 11.46 5.58 -7.56
CA THR A 127 12.65 4.79 -7.77
C THR A 127 13.58 5.51 -8.73
N PRO A 128 14.91 5.39 -8.62
CA PRO A 128 15.79 5.74 -9.72
C PRO A 128 15.47 4.86 -10.93
N GLU A 129 15.77 5.33 -12.13
CA GLU A 129 15.47 4.61 -13.36
C GLU A 129 15.92 3.15 -13.28
N PHE A 130 15.00 2.20 -13.51
CA PHE A 130 15.19 0.75 -13.33
C PHE A 130 15.73 0.29 -11.98
N GLY A 131 15.78 1.16 -10.97
CA GLY A 131 16.24 0.81 -9.63
C GLY A 131 17.75 0.56 -9.52
N TRP A 132 18.57 1.08 -10.45
CA TRP A 132 19.99 0.74 -10.56
C TRP A 132 20.89 1.35 -9.49
N LYS A 133 20.43 2.31 -8.70
CA LYS A 133 21.19 2.96 -7.64
C LYS A 133 20.36 3.13 -6.35
N GLY A 134 21.03 3.48 -5.25
CA GLY A 134 20.39 3.57 -3.92
C GLY A 134 19.65 4.87 -3.62
N ILE A 135 19.79 5.89 -4.45
CA ILE A 135 19.18 7.21 -4.29
C ILE A 135 18.29 7.56 -5.49
N THR A 136 17.22 8.25 -5.19
CA THR A 136 16.23 8.73 -6.17
C THR A 136 16.26 10.24 -6.26
#